data_31efd61da7e22f04722922edcb29709b
#
_entry.id   31efd61da7e22f04722922edcb29709b
#
_cell.length_a   1.000
_cell.length_b   1.000
_cell.length_c   1.000
_cell.angle_alpha   90.00
_cell.angle_beta   90.00
_cell.angle_gamma   90.00
#
_symmetry.space_group_name_H-M   'P 1'
#
loop_
_entity.id
_entity.type
_entity.pdbx_description
1 polymer ?
#
loop_
_entity_poly.entity_id
_entity_poly.type
_entity_poly.pdbx_seq_one_letter_code
_entity_poly.pdbx_strand_id
1 'polypeptide(L)'
;MNNHQHPASLITSPASRRGFIRGGSALSAVAVALLAGKDVMAQGMKGDTSKDVDILNVALGLEHEAINAYQLGAGSGLLQKPVMDVAVQFQGHHKTHRDALVATIRKLGGQPVAEMKLDEYAKALNAGALKSQGDVLDLAARLELGATNAYLSVIPALGDRELAKVAARLAADETMHYTVLTSALGRPLPPGALSFGA
;
A
#
# COMPACT_ATOMS: atom_id res chain seq x y z
N MET A 1 -12.95 -52.52 -25.59
CA MET A 1 -12.72 -52.26 -24.17
C MET A 1 -12.38 -50.79 -24.06
N ASN A 2 -13.40 -49.96 -23.77
CA ASN A 2 -13.28 -48.50 -23.67
C ASN A 2 -12.95 -48.12 -22.23
N ASN A 3 -11.84 -47.40 -22.07
CA ASN A 3 -11.49 -46.83 -20.77
C ASN A 3 -11.61 -45.32 -20.87
N HIS A 4 -12.75 -44.80 -20.47
CA HIS A 4 -12.99 -43.35 -20.30
C HIS A 4 -12.40 -42.92 -18.95
N GLN A 5 -11.29 -42.20 -18.99
CA GLN A 5 -10.79 -41.48 -17.81
C GLN A 5 -11.48 -40.11 -17.73
N HIS A 6 -12.22 -39.87 -16.66
CA HIS A 6 -12.81 -38.60 -16.30
C HIS A 6 -11.72 -37.62 -15.84
N PRO A 7 -11.78 -36.32 -16.20
CA PRO A 7 -10.86 -35.34 -15.64
C PRO A 7 -11.25 -35.03 -14.19
N ALA A 8 -10.27 -35.04 -13.33
CA ALA A 8 -10.39 -34.71 -11.93
C ALA A 8 -10.85 -33.23 -11.75
N SER A 9 -11.92 -33.07 -11.00
CA SER A 9 -12.44 -31.79 -10.56
C SER A 9 -11.42 -31.09 -9.64
N LEU A 10 -10.92 -29.94 -10.06
CA LEU A 10 -10.14 -29.05 -9.21
C LEU A 10 -11.07 -28.30 -8.25
N ILE A 11 -11.36 -28.93 -7.13
CA ILE A 11 -12.03 -28.24 -6.02
C ILE A 11 -10.94 -27.45 -5.29
N THR A 12 -10.81 -26.18 -5.63
CA THR A 12 -10.00 -25.22 -4.88
C THR A 12 -10.69 -24.92 -3.55
N SER A 13 -10.14 -25.39 -2.46
CA SER A 13 -10.53 -24.98 -1.12
C SER A 13 -10.31 -23.47 -0.97
N PRO A 14 -11.23 -22.71 -0.38
CA PRO A 14 -11.03 -21.28 -0.13
C PRO A 14 -9.93 -21.14 0.92
N ALA A 15 -8.77 -20.62 0.50
CA ALA A 15 -7.70 -20.24 1.41
C ALA A 15 -8.26 -19.28 2.47
N SER A 16 -8.18 -19.69 3.72
CA SER A 16 -8.73 -18.99 4.85
C SER A 16 -8.11 -17.59 4.98
N ARG A 17 -8.94 -16.57 4.78
CA ARG A 17 -8.58 -15.15 4.97
C ARG A 17 -8.11 -14.81 6.41
N ARG A 18 -8.14 -15.78 7.33
CA ARG A 18 -7.70 -15.65 8.72
C ARG A 18 -6.19 -15.80 8.92
N GLY A 19 -5.45 -16.26 7.91
CA GLY A 19 -3.98 -16.44 7.98
C GLY A 19 -3.20 -15.13 7.88
N PHE A 20 -3.77 -14.10 7.24
CA PHE A 20 -3.09 -12.82 6.99
C PHE A 20 -2.88 -11.98 8.28
N ILE A 21 -3.74 -12.18 9.28
CA ILE A 21 -3.70 -11.41 10.55
C ILE A 21 -2.70 -12.01 11.55
N ARG A 22 -2.19 -13.23 11.33
CA ARG A 22 -1.29 -13.93 12.29
C ARG A 22 0.20 -13.76 12.04
N GLY A 23 0.59 -13.25 10.88
CA GLY A 23 1.96 -12.79 10.67
C GLY A 23 2.05 -11.36 11.17
N GLY A 24 2.58 -11.14 12.36
CA GLY A 24 2.63 -9.86 13.06
C GLY A 24 3.41 -8.77 12.32
N SER A 25 2.86 -8.30 11.21
CA SER A 25 3.26 -7.06 10.57
C SER A 25 2.33 -6.00 11.13
N ALA A 26 2.87 -5.08 11.92
CA ALA A 26 2.16 -3.88 12.31
C ALA A 26 1.89 -3.06 11.05
N LEU A 27 0.76 -3.34 10.41
CA LEU A 27 0.17 -2.38 9.49
C LEU A 27 -0.21 -1.16 10.33
N SER A 28 0.04 0.04 9.84
CA SER A 28 -0.40 1.24 10.52
C SER A 28 -1.92 1.21 10.74
N ALA A 29 -2.41 1.97 11.70
CA ALA A 29 -3.86 2.10 11.93
C ALA A 29 -4.60 2.52 10.65
N VAL A 30 -3.94 3.22 9.75
CA VAL A 30 -4.45 3.68 8.44
C VAL A 30 -4.64 2.49 7.48
N ALA A 31 -3.64 1.62 7.34
CA ALA A 31 -3.76 0.43 6.50
C ALA A 31 -4.82 -0.55 7.03
N VAL A 32 -4.98 -0.65 8.37
CA VAL A 32 -6.05 -1.44 8.99
C VAL A 32 -7.43 -0.85 8.68
N ALA A 33 -7.58 0.48 8.66
CA ALA A 33 -8.84 1.13 8.31
C ALA A 33 -9.28 0.85 6.87
N LEU A 34 -8.34 0.86 5.90
CA LEU A 34 -8.63 0.47 4.50
C LEU A 34 -9.05 -1.01 4.38
N LEU A 35 -8.38 -1.90 5.11
CA LEU A 35 -8.71 -3.32 5.10
C LEU A 35 -10.01 -3.63 5.86
N ALA A 36 -10.39 -2.81 6.85
CA ALA A 36 -11.65 -2.92 7.60
C ALA A 36 -12.86 -2.39 6.81
N GLY A 37 -12.66 -1.63 5.74
CA GLY A 37 -13.70 -1.03 4.90
C GLY A 37 -14.56 -2.00 4.09
N LYS A 38 -14.72 -3.24 4.55
CA LYS A 38 -15.58 -4.26 3.92
C LYS A 38 -17.03 -3.84 3.80
N ASP A 39 -17.49 -2.91 4.63
CA ASP A 39 -18.90 -2.48 4.64
C ASP A 39 -19.19 -1.38 3.59
N VAL A 40 -18.16 -0.77 2.99
CA VAL A 40 -18.31 0.24 1.93
C VAL A 40 -18.66 -0.39 0.57
N MET A 41 -18.42 -1.69 0.41
CA MET A 41 -18.57 -2.40 -0.87
C MET A 41 -20.01 -2.78 -1.23
N ALA A 42 -21.00 -2.55 -0.37
CA ALA A 42 -22.34 -3.17 -0.53
C ALA A 42 -23.43 -2.25 -1.09
N GLN A 43 -23.21 -0.96 -1.32
CA GLN A 43 -24.24 -0.06 -1.85
C GLN A 43 -23.80 0.63 -3.14
N GLY A 44 -24.38 0.16 -4.24
CA GLY A 44 -24.04 0.54 -5.59
C GLY A 44 -24.49 1.92 -6.03
N MET A 45 -23.69 2.45 -6.94
CA MET A 45 -24.04 3.19 -8.15
C MET A 45 -24.87 4.49 -8.01
N LYS A 46 -24.25 5.47 -7.45
CA LYS A 46 -24.14 6.88 -7.90
C LYS A 46 -23.04 7.45 -7.01
N GLY A 47 -21.95 7.92 -7.61
CA GLY A 47 -20.78 8.36 -6.85
C GLY A 47 -21.17 9.30 -5.72
N ASP A 48 -21.20 8.76 -4.51
CA ASP A 48 -21.28 9.57 -3.31
C ASP A 48 -19.90 10.19 -3.12
N THR A 49 -19.77 11.44 -3.54
CA THR A 49 -18.51 12.19 -3.45
C THR A 49 -17.91 12.15 -2.05
N SER A 50 -18.74 11.97 -1.01
CA SER A 50 -18.26 11.84 0.37
C SER A 50 -17.48 10.56 0.59
N LYS A 51 -17.91 9.44 0.00
CA LYS A 51 -17.18 8.15 0.08
C LYS A 51 -15.86 8.20 -0.65
N ASP A 52 -15.83 8.83 -1.84
CA ASP A 52 -14.59 9.03 -2.58
C ASP A 52 -13.62 9.88 -1.76
N VAL A 53 -14.09 10.95 -1.11
CA VAL A 53 -13.27 11.79 -0.21
C VAL A 53 -12.72 10.98 0.97
N ASP A 54 -13.53 10.12 1.59
CA ASP A 54 -13.06 9.28 2.69
C ASP A 54 -11.97 8.29 2.25
N ILE A 55 -12.16 7.65 1.10
CA ILE A 55 -11.16 6.75 0.50
C ILE A 55 -9.86 7.52 0.20
N LEU A 56 -9.96 8.69 -0.43
CA LEU A 56 -8.80 9.51 -0.76
C LEU A 56 -8.06 10.02 0.49
N ASN A 57 -8.76 10.31 1.58
CA ASN A 57 -8.14 10.70 2.85
C ASN A 57 -7.38 9.54 3.50
N VAL A 58 -7.89 8.33 3.41
CA VAL A 58 -7.13 7.15 3.86
C VAL A 58 -5.88 6.95 3.01
N ALA A 59 -5.99 7.07 1.69
CA ALA A 59 -4.85 7.04 0.78
C ALA A 59 -3.82 8.13 1.11
N LEU A 60 -4.27 9.35 1.37
CA LEU A 60 -3.41 10.47 1.79
C LEU A 60 -2.67 10.16 3.10
N GLY A 61 -3.31 9.47 4.03
CA GLY A 61 -2.66 9.00 5.26
C GLY A 61 -1.50 8.02 4.98
N LEU A 62 -1.65 7.13 4.00
CA LEU A 62 -0.58 6.22 3.57
C LEU A 62 0.60 6.98 2.94
N GLU A 63 0.32 7.99 2.12
CA GLU A 63 1.38 8.82 1.54
C GLU A 63 2.15 9.60 2.61
N HIS A 64 1.47 10.16 3.59
CA HIS A 64 2.13 10.81 4.73
C HIS A 64 3.03 9.82 5.49
N GLU A 65 2.55 8.60 5.74
CA GLU A 65 3.34 7.56 6.41
C GLU A 65 4.57 7.18 5.59
N ALA A 66 4.43 6.96 4.28
CA ALA A 66 5.54 6.62 3.39
C ALA A 66 6.58 7.74 3.33
N ILE A 67 6.17 9.00 3.13
CA ILE A 67 7.07 10.16 3.13
C ILE A 67 7.92 10.19 4.40
N ASN A 68 7.29 9.99 5.55
CA ASN A 68 7.98 10.04 6.85
C ASN A 68 8.81 8.79 7.12
N ALA A 69 8.39 7.61 6.65
CA ALA A 69 9.20 6.39 6.70
C ALA A 69 10.50 6.56 5.91
N TYR A 70 10.43 7.08 4.69
CA TYR A 70 11.61 7.39 3.89
C TYR A 70 12.48 8.48 4.52
N GLN A 71 11.87 9.50 5.15
CA GLN A 71 12.61 10.52 5.90
C GLN A 71 13.39 9.92 7.08
N LEU A 72 12.75 9.03 7.85
CA LEU A 72 13.37 8.34 8.97
C LEU A 72 14.49 7.40 8.49
N GLY A 73 14.25 6.64 7.42
CA GLY A 73 15.25 5.76 6.82
C GLY A 73 16.45 6.54 6.32
N ALA A 74 16.25 7.62 5.57
CA ALA A 74 17.30 8.47 5.07
C ALA A 74 18.09 9.16 6.20
N GLY A 75 17.42 9.58 7.27
CA GLY A 75 18.04 10.22 8.44
C GLY A 75 18.71 9.25 9.41
N SER A 76 18.56 7.94 9.24
CA SER A 76 19.04 6.92 10.18
C SER A 76 20.57 6.74 10.18
N GLY A 77 21.27 7.14 9.10
CA GLY A 77 22.67 6.85 8.89
C GLY A 77 22.96 5.38 8.51
N LEU A 78 21.94 4.54 8.36
CA LEU A 78 22.08 3.11 8.07
C LEU A 78 22.22 2.79 6.57
N LEU A 79 21.82 3.73 5.69
CA LEU A 79 21.77 3.50 4.25
C LEU A 79 23.10 3.83 3.58
N GLN A 80 23.56 2.93 2.71
CA GLN A 80 24.64 3.22 1.78
C GLN A 80 24.16 4.18 0.68
N LYS A 81 25.09 4.96 0.11
CA LYS A 81 24.72 6.03 -0.83
C LYS A 81 23.82 5.59 -1.99
N PRO A 82 24.05 4.48 -2.71
CA PRO A 82 23.16 4.08 -3.80
C PRO A 82 21.72 3.81 -3.34
N VAL A 83 21.56 3.21 -2.16
CA VAL A 83 20.24 2.92 -1.56
C VAL A 83 19.60 4.21 -1.06
N MET A 84 20.39 5.12 -0.50
CA MET A 84 19.92 6.45 -0.09
C MET A 84 19.36 7.22 -1.29
N ASP A 85 20.04 7.21 -2.44
CA ASP A 85 19.61 7.91 -3.64
C ASP A 85 18.23 7.39 -4.12
N VAL A 86 18.02 6.05 -4.10
CA VAL A 86 16.72 5.43 -4.39
C VAL A 86 15.66 5.83 -3.36
N ALA A 87 16.00 5.83 -2.07
CA ALA A 87 15.06 6.22 -1.01
C ALA A 87 14.58 7.68 -1.17
N VAL A 88 15.50 8.60 -1.53
CA VAL A 88 15.15 9.99 -1.81
C VAL A 88 14.27 10.12 -3.05
N GLN A 89 14.53 9.34 -4.10
CA GLN A 89 13.69 9.30 -5.29
C GLN A 89 12.28 8.84 -4.96
N PHE A 90 12.12 7.74 -4.25
CA PHE A 90 10.80 7.20 -3.87
C PHE A 90 10.06 8.16 -2.94
N GLN A 91 10.73 8.78 -1.98
CA GLN A 91 10.13 9.86 -1.19
C GLN A 91 9.60 11.00 -2.07
N GLY A 92 10.30 11.33 -3.16
CA GLY A 92 9.86 12.32 -4.14
C GLY A 92 8.58 11.90 -4.85
N HIS A 93 8.44 10.61 -5.21
CA HIS A 93 7.22 10.07 -5.79
C HIS A 93 6.04 10.21 -4.82
N HIS A 94 6.19 9.76 -3.57
CA HIS A 94 5.15 9.89 -2.54
C HIS A 94 4.74 11.34 -2.26
N LYS A 95 5.67 12.30 -2.31
CA LYS A 95 5.33 13.73 -2.21
C LYS A 95 4.44 14.18 -3.38
N THR A 96 4.70 13.68 -4.59
CA THR A 96 3.86 13.96 -5.77
C THR A 96 2.48 13.30 -5.63
N HIS A 97 2.41 12.05 -5.16
CA HIS A 97 1.16 11.34 -4.88
C HIS A 97 0.32 12.11 -3.84
N ARG A 98 0.92 12.47 -2.71
CA ARG A 98 0.30 13.31 -1.67
C ARG A 98 -0.30 14.59 -2.25
N ASP A 99 0.47 15.33 -3.03
CA ASP A 99 0.01 16.62 -3.58
C ASP A 99 -1.17 16.44 -4.54
N ALA A 100 -1.18 15.37 -5.35
CA ALA A 100 -2.29 15.01 -6.22
C ALA A 100 -3.54 14.63 -5.42
N LEU A 101 -3.40 13.85 -4.34
CA LEU A 101 -4.51 13.48 -3.46
C LEU A 101 -5.08 14.69 -2.75
N VAL A 102 -4.24 15.58 -2.19
CA VAL A 102 -4.66 16.83 -1.54
C VAL A 102 -5.45 17.71 -2.51
N ALA A 103 -4.96 17.90 -3.74
CA ALA A 103 -5.65 18.69 -4.75
C ALA A 103 -7.01 18.07 -5.12
N THR A 104 -7.07 16.74 -5.23
CA THR A 104 -8.30 16.02 -5.58
C THR A 104 -9.33 16.07 -4.47
N ILE A 105 -8.94 15.85 -3.21
CA ILE A 105 -9.84 15.94 -2.05
C ILE A 105 -10.46 17.34 -1.96
N ARG A 106 -9.64 18.39 -2.13
CA ARG A 106 -10.14 19.79 -2.12
C ARG A 106 -11.10 20.05 -3.28
N LYS A 107 -10.78 19.56 -4.48
CA LYS A 107 -11.66 19.70 -5.65
C LYS A 107 -13.03 19.04 -5.44
N LEU A 108 -13.08 17.94 -4.68
CA LEU A 108 -14.31 17.26 -4.30
C LEU A 108 -15.04 17.89 -3.11
N GLY A 109 -14.52 19.02 -2.57
CA GLY A 109 -15.10 19.72 -1.42
C GLY A 109 -14.73 19.11 -0.06
N GLY A 110 -13.84 18.12 -0.02
CA GLY A 110 -13.36 17.51 1.20
C GLY A 110 -12.22 18.29 1.88
N GLN A 111 -11.91 17.87 3.11
CA GLN A 111 -10.77 18.38 3.87
C GLN A 111 -9.68 17.30 3.87
N PRO A 112 -8.46 17.60 3.38
CA PRO A 112 -7.33 16.67 3.46
C PRO A 112 -6.95 16.37 4.91
N VAL A 113 -6.73 15.10 5.23
CA VAL A 113 -6.20 14.69 6.54
C VAL A 113 -4.83 15.32 6.78
N ALA A 114 -4.62 15.80 8.01
CA ALA A 114 -3.35 16.42 8.38
C ALA A 114 -2.25 15.39 8.58
N GLU A 115 -1.03 15.75 8.21
CA GLU A 115 0.17 14.98 8.51
C GLU A 115 0.47 15.03 10.02
N MET A 116 0.84 13.89 10.61
CA MET A 116 1.31 13.83 11.99
C MET A 116 2.77 14.32 12.08
N LYS A 117 3.28 14.46 13.30
CA LYS A 117 4.68 14.80 13.52
C LYS A 117 5.59 13.60 13.22
N LEU A 118 6.83 13.88 12.85
CA LEU A 118 7.83 12.85 12.52
C LEU A 118 8.07 11.87 13.68
N ASP A 119 8.05 12.34 14.92
CA ASP A 119 8.24 11.49 16.10
C ASP A 119 7.05 10.55 16.36
N GLU A 120 5.85 10.92 15.95
CA GLU A 120 4.66 10.06 16.00
C GLU A 120 4.78 8.93 14.97
N TYR A 121 5.24 9.23 13.75
CA TYR A 121 5.57 8.20 12.75
C TYR A 121 6.72 7.31 13.21
N ALA A 122 7.78 7.89 13.80
CA ALA A 122 8.90 7.11 14.32
C ALA A 122 8.47 6.07 15.36
N LYS A 123 7.52 6.43 16.23
CA LYS A 123 6.92 5.51 17.22
C LYS A 123 6.04 4.47 16.54
N ALA A 124 5.13 4.89 15.66
CA ALA A 124 4.19 4.00 14.96
C ALA A 124 4.93 2.94 14.12
N LEU A 125 6.00 3.33 13.44
CA LEU A 125 6.83 2.48 12.60
C LEU A 125 7.92 1.71 13.38
N ASN A 126 8.02 1.94 14.70
CA ASN A 126 9.07 1.36 15.54
C ASN A 126 10.49 1.64 14.98
N ALA A 127 10.71 2.87 14.48
CA ALA A 127 11.96 3.24 13.80
C ALA A 127 13.21 3.08 14.70
N GLY A 128 13.06 3.18 16.03
CA GLY A 128 14.14 2.95 16.98
C GLY A 128 14.67 1.51 17.01
N ALA A 129 13.93 0.55 16.46
CA ALA A 129 14.37 -0.84 16.34
C ALA A 129 15.24 -1.13 15.11
N LEU A 130 15.31 -0.22 14.15
CA LEU A 130 16.11 -0.37 12.93
C LEU A 130 17.61 -0.33 13.28
N LYS A 131 18.38 -1.33 12.85
CA LYS A 131 19.80 -1.49 13.18
C LYS A 131 20.69 -1.66 11.94
N SER A 132 20.10 -1.89 10.78
CA SER A 132 20.82 -2.15 9.54
C SER A 132 20.09 -1.57 8.32
N GLN A 133 20.79 -1.45 7.21
CA GLN A 133 20.18 -1.15 5.91
C GLN A 133 19.07 -2.15 5.56
N GLY A 134 19.28 -3.44 5.88
CA GLY A 134 18.29 -4.49 5.65
C GLY A 134 16.99 -4.22 6.39
N ASP A 135 17.05 -3.76 7.65
CA ASP A 135 15.85 -3.43 8.42
C ASP A 135 15.08 -2.26 7.82
N VAL A 136 15.80 -1.23 7.34
CA VAL A 136 15.19 -0.07 6.66
C VAL A 136 14.51 -0.49 5.36
N LEU A 137 15.20 -1.27 4.52
CA LEU A 137 14.64 -1.79 3.27
C LEU A 137 13.42 -2.69 3.52
N ASP A 138 13.47 -3.51 4.58
CA ASP A 138 12.38 -4.41 4.94
C ASP A 138 11.15 -3.64 5.41
N LEU A 139 11.33 -2.61 6.23
CA LEU A 139 10.26 -1.72 6.60
C LEU A 139 9.64 -1.05 5.37
N ALA A 140 10.44 -0.45 4.51
CA ALA A 140 9.97 0.20 3.29
C ALA A 140 9.20 -0.79 2.40
N ALA A 141 9.77 -1.97 2.11
CA ALA A 141 9.11 -2.98 1.29
C ALA A 141 7.74 -3.43 1.84
N ARG A 142 7.59 -3.51 3.16
CA ARG A 142 6.28 -3.82 3.78
C ARG A 142 5.28 -2.69 3.58
N LEU A 143 5.71 -1.44 3.68
CA LEU A 143 4.82 -0.28 3.48
C LEU A 143 4.37 -0.20 2.02
N GLU A 144 5.30 -0.39 1.06
CA GLU A 144 4.97 -0.38 -0.38
C GLU A 144 4.00 -1.50 -0.76
N LEU A 145 4.22 -2.72 -0.22
CA LEU A 145 3.28 -3.82 -0.44
C LEU A 145 1.90 -3.50 0.15
N GLY A 146 1.87 -2.90 1.33
CA GLY A 146 0.64 -2.44 1.97
C GLY A 146 -0.09 -1.41 1.13
N ALA A 147 0.62 -0.40 0.62
CA ALA A 147 0.08 0.65 -0.24
C ALA A 147 -0.42 0.08 -1.58
N THR A 148 0.36 -0.80 -2.24
CA THR A 148 -0.06 -1.50 -3.46
C THR A 148 -1.41 -2.19 -3.27
N ASN A 149 -1.54 -3.02 -2.22
CA ASN A 149 -2.76 -3.76 -1.94
C ASN A 149 -3.92 -2.83 -1.55
N ALA A 150 -3.65 -1.76 -0.81
CA ALA A 150 -4.63 -0.77 -0.44
C ALA A 150 -5.22 -0.06 -1.66
N TYR A 151 -4.38 0.45 -2.56
CA TYR A 151 -4.85 1.08 -3.79
C TYR A 151 -5.65 0.12 -4.67
N LEU A 152 -5.19 -1.12 -4.86
CA LEU A 152 -5.93 -2.12 -5.64
C LEU A 152 -7.30 -2.45 -5.00
N SER A 153 -7.38 -2.50 -3.69
CA SER A 153 -8.63 -2.85 -2.97
C SER A 153 -9.71 -1.80 -3.08
N VAL A 154 -9.35 -0.53 -3.23
CA VAL A 154 -10.32 0.57 -3.30
C VAL A 154 -10.84 0.87 -4.70
N ILE A 155 -10.15 0.42 -5.77
CA ILE A 155 -10.57 0.65 -7.15
C ILE A 155 -12.04 0.29 -7.40
N PRO A 156 -12.57 -0.88 -6.96
CA PRO A 156 -13.97 -1.22 -7.18
C PRO A 156 -14.96 -0.38 -6.36
N ALA A 157 -14.49 0.32 -5.32
CA ALA A 157 -15.33 1.11 -4.42
C ALA A 157 -15.43 2.59 -4.84
N LEU A 158 -14.53 3.06 -5.72
CA LEU A 158 -14.53 4.43 -6.23
C LEU A 158 -15.68 4.64 -7.19
N GLY A 159 -16.47 5.68 -6.97
CA GLY A 159 -17.59 6.06 -7.83
C GLY A 159 -17.18 6.75 -9.13
N ASP A 160 -16.04 7.42 -9.12
CA ASP A 160 -15.48 8.11 -10.28
C ASP A 160 -14.44 7.25 -10.99
N ARG A 161 -14.61 7.05 -12.31
CA ARG A 161 -13.69 6.24 -13.12
C ARG A 161 -12.29 6.86 -13.25
N GLU A 162 -12.18 8.17 -13.22
CA GLU A 162 -10.88 8.85 -13.27
C GLU A 162 -10.14 8.66 -11.94
N LEU A 163 -10.85 8.64 -10.80
CA LEU A 163 -10.26 8.29 -9.52
C LEU A 163 -9.78 6.83 -9.50
N ALA A 164 -10.58 5.90 -10.01
CA ALA A 164 -10.19 4.50 -10.17
C ALA A 164 -8.92 4.34 -11.02
N LYS A 165 -8.82 5.11 -12.11
CA LYS A 165 -7.62 5.15 -12.96
C LYS A 165 -6.41 5.73 -12.22
N VAL A 166 -6.59 6.77 -11.41
CA VAL A 166 -5.52 7.34 -10.58
C VAL A 166 -5.06 6.31 -9.55
N ALA A 167 -5.98 5.64 -8.83
CA ALA A 167 -5.64 4.59 -7.88
C ALA A 167 -4.84 3.44 -8.52
N ALA A 168 -5.21 3.04 -9.75
CA ALA A 168 -4.47 2.02 -10.50
C ALA A 168 -3.03 2.47 -10.85
N ARG A 169 -2.82 3.75 -11.17
CA ARG A 169 -1.48 4.30 -11.41
C ARG A 169 -0.65 4.35 -10.14
N LEU A 170 -1.24 4.78 -9.03
CA LEU A 170 -0.58 4.75 -7.73
C LEU A 170 -0.18 3.31 -7.36
N ALA A 171 -1.08 2.35 -7.50
CA ALA A 171 -0.76 0.93 -7.27
C ALA A 171 0.42 0.43 -8.15
N ALA A 172 0.54 0.92 -9.38
CA ALA A 172 1.65 0.58 -10.27
C ALA A 172 2.99 1.16 -9.77
N ASP A 173 2.98 2.41 -9.30
CA ASP A 173 4.17 3.06 -8.74
C ASP A 173 4.62 2.36 -7.45
N GLU A 174 3.69 2.02 -6.54
CA GLU A 174 4.02 1.29 -5.30
C GLU A 174 4.51 -0.14 -5.56
N THR A 175 3.96 -0.81 -6.59
CA THR A 175 4.46 -2.12 -7.03
C THR A 175 5.89 -2.03 -7.56
N MET A 176 6.21 -0.97 -8.30
CA MET A 176 7.57 -0.69 -8.79
C MET A 176 8.51 -0.46 -7.60
N HIS A 177 8.15 0.37 -6.62
CA HIS A 177 8.94 0.61 -5.41
C HIS A 177 9.18 -0.70 -4.66
N TYR A 178 8.13 -1.46 -4.39
CA TYR A 178 8.21 -2.77 -3.73
C TYR A 178 9.16 -3.72 -4.45
N THR A 179 9.09 -3.80 -5.77
CA THR A 179 9.93 -4.68 -6.58
C THR A 179 11.41 -4.31 -6.48
N VAL A 180 11.73 -3.02 -6.53
CA VAL A 180 13.10 -2.53 -6.38
C VAL A 180 13.65 -2.84 -4.99
N LEU A 181 12.86 -2.59 -3.93
CA LEU A 181 13.27 -2.83 -2.55
C LEU A 181 13.48 -4.33 -2.26
N THR A 182 12.57 -5.18 -2.73
CA THR A 182 12.71 -6.64 -2.56
C THR A 182 13.90 -7.20 -3.34
N SER A 183 14.18 -6.66 -4.53
CA SER A 183 15.39 -6.99 -5.29
C SER A 183 16.66 -6.58 -4.53
N ALA A 184 16.68 -5.39 -3.93
CA ALA A 184 17.81 -4.93 -3.10
C ALA A 184 18.01 -5.79 -1.84
N LEU A 185 16.94 -6.41 -1.33
CA LEU A 185 16.98 -7.40 -0.24
C LEU A 185 17.39 -8.80 -0.69
N GLY A 186 17.63 -9.03 -1.99
CA GLY A 186 17.91 -10.35 -2.55
C GLY A 186 16.73 -11.34 -2.49
N ARG A 187 15.51 -10.84 -2.41
CA ARG A 187 14.29 -11.67 -2.35
C ARG A 187 13.82 -12.04 -3.75
N PRO A 188 13.32 -13.27 -3.96
CA PRO A 188 12.75 -13.65 -5.25
C PRO A 188 11.45 -12.88 -5.51
N LEU A 189 11.10 -12.76 -6.79
CA LEU A 189 9.77 -12.29 -7.19
C LEU A 189 8.68 -13.25 -6.68
N PRO A 190 7.44 -12.78 -6.51
CA PRO A 190 6.32 -13.65 -6.21
C PRO A 190 6.25 -14.81 -7.21
N PRO A 191 6.10 -16.09 -6.75
CA PRO A 191 6.17 -17.25 -7.64
C PRO A 191 4.93 -17.41 -8.53
N GLY A 192 3.82 -16.77 -8.18
CA GLY A 192 2.56 -16.82 -8.92
C GLY A 192 2.15 -15.46 -9.50
N ALA A 193 1.34 -15.50 -10.55
CA ALA A 193 0.66 -14.32 -11.06
C ALA A 193 -0.49 -13.90 -10.12
N LEU A 194 -0.98 -12.66 -10.27
CA LEU A 194 -2.06 -12.09 -9.47
C LEU A 194 -1.76 -12.07 -7.97
N SER A 195 -0.51 -11.78 -7.63
CA SER A 195 0.00 -11.83 -6.25
C SER A 195 -0.39 -10.61 -5.40
N PHE A 196 -0.90 -9.54 -6.04
CA PHE A 196 -1.29 -8.30 -5.37
C PHE A 196 -2.80 -8.12 -5.39
N GLY A 197 -3.35 -7.44 -4.37
CA GLY A 197 -4.77 -7.07 -4.31
C GLY A 197 -5.71 -8.21 -3.96
N ALA A 198 -5.22 -9.34 -3.44
CA ALA A 198 -6.01 -10.51 -3.05
C ALA A 198 -6.47 -10.46 -1.58
#